data_7011011daf4da7c18ebb4cde651cb9d6
#
_entry.id   7011011daf4da7c18ebb4cde651cb9d6
#
_cell.length_a   1.000
_cell.length_b   1.000
_cell.length_c   1.000
_cell.angle_alpha   90.00
_cell.angle_beta   90.00
_cell.angle_gamma   90.00
#
_symmetry.space_group_name_H-M   'P 1'
#
loop_
_entity.id
_entity.type
_entity.pdbx_description
1 polymer ?
#
loop_
_entity_poly.entity_id
_entity_poly.type
_entity_poly.pdbx_seq_one_letter_code
_entity_poly.pdbx_strand_id
1 'polypeptide(L)'
;MAAFVSLTSHNTARANQIVAQTKLLYGRVLFVALLAIAAAACQSSSATTGGAAASVSQRAVSPDSRKPDIVVAQPRNKASRHFIEFRSRYAYTYGHSYVVFGTLNARGKMVNPQVAGLAPKSDDPTIYMAGHMVPVAASTGWTDGDLEPEYMSAYWRVMLSEPEYKKVVASIRKLQANSPLWHASLYNCNAFIGDIARSMGYKTPFHWLLPQDYITKLRKMNGGPNAIGWTRPDDGSSSGKRSAR
;
A
#
# COMPACT_ATOMS: atom_id res chain seq x y z
N MET A 1 32.53 -39.82 33.11
CA MET A 1 32.49 -38.63 32.16
C MET A 1 32.31 -38.97 30.68
N ALA A 2 32.38 -40.21 30.25
CA ALA A 2 32.30 -40.58 28.82
C ALA A 2 30.86 -40.76 28.25
N ALA A 3 29.84 -40.92 29.08
CA ALA A 3 28.45 -41.11 28.61
C ALA A 3 27.71 -39.84 28.19
N PHE A 4 28.14 -38.65 28.66
CA PHE A 4 27.47 -37.36 28.35
C PHE A 4 27.84 -36.80 26.98
N VAL A 5 29.00 -37.14 26.45
CA VAL A 5 29.50 -36.67 25.13
C VAL A 5 28.82 -37.39 23.97
N SER A 6 28.37 -38.64 24.17
CA SER A 6 27.73 -39.44 23.12
C SER A 6 26.30 -39.00 22.78
N LEU A 7 25.54 -38.51 23.76
CA LEU A 7 24.15 -38.08 23.58
C LEU A 7 23.99 -36.76 22.81
N THR A 8 24.95 -35.84 22.96
CA THR A 8 24.92 -34.55 22.24
C THR A 8 25.28 -34.70 20.77
N SER A 9 26.16 -35.63 20.42
CA SER A 9 26.55 -35.90 19.04
C SER A 9 25.42 -36.52 18.19
N HIS A 10 24.62 -37.39 18.77
CA HIS A 10 23.48 -38.01 18.07
C HIS A 10 22.32 -37.05 17.83
N ASN A 11 22.08 -36.09 18.71
CA ASN A 11 21.01 -35.11 18.55
C ASN A 11 21.34 -34.07 17.47
N THR A 12 22.60 -33.67 17.36
CA THR A 12 23.05 -32.70 16.32
C THR A 12 23.00 -33.36 14.93
N ALA A 13 23.35 -34.62 14.79
CA ALA A 13 23.26 -35.32 13.52
C ALA A 13 21.81 -35.52 13.04
N ARG A 14 20.87 -35.83 13.95
CA ARG A 14 19.44 -35.93 13.63
C ARG A 14 18.84 -34.57 13.22
N ALA A 15 19.17 -33.49 13.91
CA ALA A 15 18.71 -32.12 13.58
C ALA A 15 19.16 -31.71 12.18
N ASN A 16 20.42 -31.95 11.82
CA ASN A 16 20.96 -31.64 10.51
C ASN A 16 20.33 -32.48 9.37
N GLN A 17 19.96 -33.73 9.67
CA GLN A 17 19.29 -34.61 8.70
C GLN A 17 17.85 -34.16 8.42
N ILE A 18 17.12 -33.69 9.43
CA ILE A 18 15.75 -33.13 9.28
C ILE A 18 15.78 -31.86 8.46
N VAL A 19 16.73 -30.94 8.72
CA VAL A 19 16.88 -29.68 7.95
C VAL A 19 17.25 -29.96 6.49
N ALA A 20 18.07 -30.93 6.21
CA ALA A 20 18.43 -31.33 4.84
C ALA A 20 17.25 -31.93 4.07
N GLN A 21 16.44 -32.77 4.71
CA GLN A 21 15.25 -33.36 4.08
C GLN A 21 14.16 -32.30 3.82
N THR A 22 13.98 -31.32 4.71
CA THR A 22 13.01 -30.26 4.52
C THR A 22 13.40 -29.37 3.31
N LYS A 23 14.66 -29.04 3.15
CA LYS A 23 15.16 -28.28 1.98
C LYS A 23 14.94 -28.99 0.65
N LEU A 24 15.10 -30.34 0.65
CA LEU A 24 14.89 -31.18 -0.55
C LEU A 24 13.40 -31.24 -0.95
N LEU A 25 12.49 -31.28 0.02
CA LEU A 25 11.04 -31.26 -0.20
C LEU A 25 10.55 -29.93 -0.74
N TYR A 26 11.02 -28.79 -0.18
CA TYR A 26 10.67 -27.46 -0.68
C TYR A 26 11.19 -27.22 -2.11
N GLY A 27 12.39 -27.68 -2.44
CA GLY A 27 12.93 -27.60 -3.80
C GLY A 27 12.12 -28.37 -4.83
N ARG A 28 11.58 -29.54 -4.47
CA ARG A 28 10.76 -30.38 -5.35
C ARG A 28 9.35 -29.80 -5.57
N VAL A 29 8.73 -29.22 -4.55
CA VAL A 29 7.41 -28.60 -4.65
C VAL A 29 7.47 -27.33 -5.51
N LEU A 30 8.52 -26.52 -5.39
CA LEU A 30 8.74 -25.33 -6.23
C LEU A 30 8.96 -25.69 -7.71
N PHE A 31 9.67 -26.79 -7.99
CA PHE A 31 9.94 -27.23 -9.37
C PHE A 31 8.68 -27.77 -10.07
N VAL A 32 7.80 -28.47 -9.36
CA VAL A 32 6.53 -28.95 -9.89
C VAL A 32 5.54 -27.82 -10.13
N ALA A 33 5.52 -26.79 -9.27
CA ALA A 33 4.66 -25.63 -9.45
C ALA A 33 5.07 -24.77 -10.67
N LEU A 34 6.36 -24.65 -10.97
CA LEU A 34 6.87 -23.94 -12.15
C LEU A 34 6.57 -24.67 -13.47
N LEU A 35 6.55 -25.99 -13.48
CA LEU A 35 6.20 -26.78 -14.67
C LEU A 35 4.70 -26.76 -15.01
N ALA A 36 3.82 -26.59 -13.99
CA ALA A 36 2.38 -26.52 -14.20
C ALA A 36 1.93 -25.19 -14.87
N ILE A 37 2.68 -24.11 -14.70
CA ILE A 37 2.37 -22.80 -15.30
C ILE A 37 2.74 -22.75 -16.80
N ALA A 38 3.71 -23.54 -17.25
CA ALA A 38 4.13 -23.59 -18.65
C ALA A 38 3.15 -24.37 -19.57
N ALA A 39 2.26 -25.19 -19.03
CA ALA A 39 1.32 -26.01 -19.82
C ALA A 39 -0.01 -25.34 -20.17
N ALA A 40 -0.31 -24.16 -19.60
CA ALA A 40 -1.59 -23.46 -19.81
C ALA A 40 -1.60 -22.44 -20.98
N ALA A 41 -0.48 -22.32 -21.74
CA ALA A 41 -0.33 -21.28 -22.76
C ALA A 41 -0.60 -21.73 -24.21
N CYS A 42 -1.10 -22.92 -24.44
CA CYS A 42 -1.34 -23.44 -25.80
C CYS A 42 -2.72 -24.07 -25.94
N GLN A 43 -3.79 -23.26 -25.88
CA GLN A 43 -5.07 -23.65 -26.48
C GLN A 43 -5.89 -22.41 -26.81
N SER A 44 -5.69 -21.85 -27.98
CA SER A 44 -6.72 -21.11 -28.71
C SER A 44 -6.34 -21.02 -30.18
N SER A 45 -6.97 -21.78 -31.01
CA SER A 45 -7.30 -21.39 -32.40
C SER A 45 -8.20 -22.44 -33.06
N SER A 46 -9.19 -21.93 -33.65
CA SER A 46 -9.82 -22.15 -34.94
C SER A 46 -11.35 -22.06 -34.80
N ALA A 47 -11.93 -21.01 -35.30
CA ALA A 47 -12.37 -20.68 -36.63
C ALA A 47 -13.49 -21.60 -37.15
N THR A 48 -14.61 -21.04 -37.55
CA THR A 48 -15.07 -21.17 -38.91
C THR A 48 -16.35 -20.36 -39.14
N THR A 49 -16.34 -19.65 -40.22
CA THR A 49 -17.33 -18.95 -41.01
C THR A 49 -18.69 -19.64 -41.15
N GLY A 50 -19.76 -18.84 -41.22
CA GLY A 50 -21.06 -19.24 -41.74
C GLY A 50 -22.07 -18.09 -41.60
N GLY A 51 -22.31 -17.34 -42.66
CA GLY A 51 -23.25 -16.23 -42.69
C GLY A 51 -24.71 -16.69 -42.79
N ALA A 52 -25.58 -15.82 -42.30
CA ALA A 52 -26.94 -15.61 -42.85
C ALA A 52 -27.50 -14.30 -42.30
N ALA A 53 -27.91 -13.46 -43.21
CA ALA A 53 -28.64 -12.23 -42.98
C ALA A 53 -30.05 -12.54 -42.48
N ALA A 54 -30.57 -11.74 -41.52
CA ALA A 54 -31.97 -11.34 -41.50
C ALA A 54 -32.29 -10.33 -40.38
N SER A 55 -32.90 -9.24 -40.84
CA SER A 55 -33.94 -8.41 -40.22
C SER A 55 -33.60 -7.54 -39.01
N VAL A 56 -33.54 -6.29 -39.34
CA VAL A 56 -33.71 -5.09 -38.52
C VAL A 56 -35.00 -5.19 -37.68
N SER A 57 -34.85 -5.14 -36.37
CA SER A 57 -35.92 -4.66 -35.49
C SER A 57 -35.34 -3.58 -34.61
N GLN A 58 -35.65 -2.35 -34.96
CA GLN A 58 -35.38 -1.17 -34.14
C GLN A 58 -36.19 -1.27 -32.82
N ARG A 59 -35.54 -1.61 -31.76
CA ARG A 59 -36.08 -1.40 -30.40
C ARG A 59 -35.31 -0.24 -29.79
N ALA A 60 -36.05 0.86 -29.64
CA ALA A 60 -35.57 2.04 -28.94
C ALA A 60 -35.04 1.64 -27.55
N VAL A 61 -33.73 1.72 -27.36
CA VAL A 61 -33.09 1.61 -26.09
C VAL A 61 -33.05 3.02 -25.52
N SER A 62 -33.86 3.27 -24.50
CA SER A 62 -33.75 4.44 -23.64
C SER A 62 -32.33 4.51 -23.09
N PRO A 63 -31.68 5.68 -23.10
CA PRO A 63 -30.37 5.83 -22.47
C PRO A 63 -30.57 5.76 -20.94
N ASP A 64 -30.27 4.60 -20.37
CA ASP A 64 -30.05 4.45 -18.93
C ASP A 64 -28.82 5.28 -18.54
N SER A 65 -29.10 6.52 -18.15
CA SER A 65 -28.11 7.45 -17.63
C SER A 65 -27.68 7.02 -16.24
N ARG A 66 -26.95 5.91 -16.13
CA ARG A 66 -26.11 5.68 -14.98
C ARG A 66 -24.87 6.57 -15.12
N LYS A 67 -25.02 7.82 -14.72
CA LYS A 67 -23.87 8.64 -14.35
C LYS A 67 -23.04 7.83 -13.36
N PRO A 68 -21.72 7.69 -13.57
CA PRO A 68 -20.88 7.24 -12.49
C PRO A 68 -21.12 8.21 -11.34
N ASP A 69 -21.47 7.71 -10.17
CA ASP A 69 -21.52 8.49 -8.94
C ASP A 69 -20.11 9.07 -8.71
N ILE A 70 -19.86 10.20 -9.35
CA ILE A 70 -18.80 11.08 -8.93
C ILE A 70 -19.25 11.50 -7.53
N VAL A 71 -18.61 10.97 -6.51
CA VAL A 71 -18.74 11.48 -5.15
C VAL A 71 -18.22 12.91 -5.19
N VAL A 72 -19.09 13.80 -5.64
CA VAL A 72 -18.91 15.25 -5.53
C VAL A 72 -18.79 15.49 -4.03
N ALA A 73 -17.64 16.00 -3.61
CA ALA A 73 -17.40 16.38 -2.24
C ALA A 73 -18.55 17.30 -1.78
N GLN A 74 -19.50 16.71 -1.06
CA GLN A 74 -20.65 17.44 -0.48
C GLN A 74 -20.12 18.62 0.34
N PRO A 75 -20.78 19.79 0.34
CA PRO A 75 -20.43 20.91 1.21
C PRO A 75 -20.51 20.41 2.66
N ARG A 76 -19.35 20.23 3.25
CA ARG A 76 -19.19 19.56 4.55
C ARG A 76 -19.77 20.45 5.63
N ASN A 77 -20.80 19.90 6.28
CA ASN A 77 -21.39 20.47 7.47
C ASN A 77 -20.27 20.90 8.44
N LYS A 78 -20.35 22.14 8.94
CA LYS A 78 -19.38 22.79 9.86
C LYS A 78 -19.05 21.96 11.13
N ALA A 79 -19.75 20.87 11.37
CA ALA A 79 -19.63 20.01 12.53
C ALA A 79 -18.66 18.82 12.38
N SER A 80 -18.18 18.48 11.16
CA SER A 80 -17.29 17.34 11.01
C SER A 80 -15.88 17.71 11.46
N ARG A 81 -15.46 17.13 12.58
CA ARG A 81 -14.11 17.32 13.13
C ARG A 81 -13.18 16.15 12.85
N HIS A 82 -13.66 15.09 12.23
CA HIS A 82 -12.86 13.92 11.90
C HIS A 82 -12.14 14.13 10.57
N PHE A 83 -10.91 13.62 10.49
CA PHE A 83 -10.11 13.72 9.28
C PHE A 83 -9.25 12.47 9.07
N ILE A 84 -8.88 12.24 7.81
CA ILE A 84 -7.72 11.47 7.40
C ILE A 84 -6.86 12.34 6.49
N GLU A 85 -5.55 12.24 6.65
CA GLU A 85 -4.58 12.98 5.87
C GLU A 85 -3.55 12.02 5.30
N PHE A 86 -3.54 11.89 3.98
CA PHE A 86 -2.50 11.16 3.27
C PHE A 86 -1.27 12.05 3.19
N ARG A 87 -0.14 11.57 3.70
CA ARG A 87 1.12 12.33 3.79
C ARG A 87 2.27 11.62 3.13
N SER A 88 3.24 12.41 2.72
CA SER A 88 4.60 11.96 2.46
C SER A 88 5.61 12.85 3.18
N ARG A 89 6.75 12.27 3.52
CA ARG A 89 7.88 12.96 4.09
C ARG A 89 9.19 12.54 3.45
N TYR A 90 10.19 13.35 3.62
CA TYR A 90 11.56 12.96 3.31
C TYR A 90 12.05 11.87 4.26
N ALA A 91 12.92 11.02 3.77
CA ALA A 91 13.67 10.03 4.53
C ALA A 91 15.04 9.86 3.85
N TYR A 92 15.94 9.13 4.48
CA TYR A 92 17.31 8.93 3.99
C TYR A 92 17.40 8.31 2.59
N THR A 93 16.34 7.68 2.10
CA THR A 93 16.31 7.05 0.76
C THR A 93 15.42 7.85 -0.18
N TYR A 94 14.22 7.32 -0.52
CA TYR A 94 13.27 7.96 -1.43
C TYR A 94 12.02 8.51 -0.74
N GLY A 95 12.03 8.57 0.58
CA GLY A 95 10.93 9.09 1.39
C GLY A 95 9.98 8.01 1.89
N HIS A 96 8.95 8.45 2.64
CA HIS A 96 7.93 7.59 3.24
C HIS A 96 6.55 8.19 3.01
N SER A 97 5.55 7.31 2.79
CA SER A 97 4.14 7.70 2.71
C SER A 97 3.31 6.99 3.79
N TYR A 98 2.38 7.72 4.38
CA TYR A 98 1.59 7.28 5.53
C TYR A 98 0.28 8.06 5.60
N VAL A 99 -0.61 7.67 6.50
CA VAL A 99 -1.81 8.44 6.84
C VAL A 99 -1.77 8.91 8.27
N VAL A 100 -2.24 10.14 8.51
CA VAL A 100 -2.53 10.68 9.84
C VAL A 100 -4.04 10.85 9.94
N PHE A 101 -4.65 10.37 11.00
CA PHE A 101 -6.09 10.43 11.17
C PHE A 101 -6.47 10.72 12.62
N GLY A 102 -7.62 11.31 12.82
CA GLY A 102 -8.07 11.73 14.16
C GLY A 102 -9.16 12.79 14.10
N THR A 103 -9.14 13.68 15.08
CA THR A 103 -10.08 14.79 15.21
C THR A 103 -9.35 16.14 15.20
N LEU A 104 -10.06 17.19 14.80
CA LEU A 104 -9.61 18.57 14.91
C LEU A 104 -10.34 19.25 16.05
N ASN A 105 -9.66 20.10 16.79
CA ASN A 105 -10.30 21.01 17.74
C ASN A 105 -11.00 22.19 17.03
N ALA A 106 -11.64 23.07 17.78
CA ALA A 106 -12.31 24.25 17.23
C ALA A 106 -11.39 25.19 16.45
N ARG A 107 -10.07 25.15 16.74
CA ARG A 107 -9.04 25.95 16.06
C ARG A 107 -8.43 25.24 14.84
N GLY A 108 -8.94 24.06 14.45
CA GLY A 108 -8.41 23.27 13.34
C GLY A 108 -7.10 22.53 13.63
N LYS A 109 -6.64 22.48 14.89
CA LYS A 109 -5.47 21.72 15.30
C LYS A 109 -5.84 20.25 15.51
N MET A 110 -4.96 19.34 15.12
CA MET A 110 -5.08 17.89 15.37
C MET A 110 -5.04 17.60 16.86
N VAL A 111 -5.95 16.74 17.31
CA VAL A 111 -6.02 16.27 18.70
C VAL A 111 -5.77 14.76 18.66
N ASN A 112 -4.75 14.32 19.42
CA ASN A 112 -4.35 12.90 19.50
C ASN A 112 -4.29 12.21 18.13
N PRO A 113 -3.48 12.73 17.18
CA PRO A 113 -3.37 12.14 15.86
C PRO A 113 -2.83 10.72 15.95
N GLN A 114 -3.42 9.82 15.17
CA GLN A 114 -2.95 8.47 14.99
C GLN A 114 -2.27 8.36 13.62
N VAL A 115 -1.29 7.47 13.51
CA VAL A 115 -0.53 7.26 12.29
C VAL A 115 -0.64 5.80 11.85
N ALA A 116 -0.75 5.57 10.55
CA ALA A 116 -0.62 4.26 9.94
C ALA A 116 0.18 4.39 8.62
N GLY A 117 1.21 3.58 8.51
CA GLY A 117 2.09 3.48 7.36
C GLY A 117 2.64 2.07 7.30
N LEU A 118 3.40 1.73 6.27
CA LEU A 118 4.08 0.44 6.15
C LEU A 118 5.57 0.68 5.91
N ALA A 119 6.40 0.23 6.84
CA ALA A 119 7.85 0.32 6.75
C ALA A 119 8.49 -1.02 7.20
N PRO A 120 9.75 -1.30 6.88
CA PRO A 120 10.48 -2.36 7.57
C PRO A 120 10.41 -2.18 9.08
N LYS A 121 10.25 -3.27 9.81
CA LYS A 121 10.17 -3.24 11.29
C LYS A 121 11.49 -2.85 11.95
N SER A 122 12.61 -3.07 11.26
CA SER A 122 13.95 -2.77 11.75
C SER A 122 14.48 -1.51 11.08
N ASP A 123 15.18 -0.67 11.85
CA ASP A 123 15.90 0.51 11.36
C ASP A 123 17.29 0.14 10.80
N ASP A 124 17.68 -1.14 10.82
CA ASP A 124 18.94 -1.62 10.24
C ASP A 124 18.92 -1.45 8.72
N PRO A 125 19.87 -0.67 8.14
CA PRO A 125 19.98 -0.49 6.70
C PRO A 125 20.12 -1.79 5.91
N THR A 126 20.70 -2.83 6.49
CA THR A 126 20.85 -4.15 5.83
C THR A 126 19.49 -4.83 5.63
N ILE A 127 18.59 -4.73 6.60
CA ILE A 127 17.22 -5.24 6.50
C ILE A 127 16.42 -4.43 5.48
N TYR A 128 16.61 -3.10 5.47
CA TYR A 128 16.00 -2.25 4.45
C TYR A 128 16.46 -2.65 3.03
N MET A 129 17.76 -2.86 2.83
CA MET A 129 18.31 -3.32 1.54
C MET A 129 17.82 -4.72 1.17
N ALA A 130 17.76 -5.65 2.13
CA ALA A 130 17.21 -6.99 1.91
C ALA A 130 15.75 -6.93 1.44
N GLY A 131 14.96 -5.98 1.92
CA GLY A 131 13.57 -5.76 1.53
C GLY A 131 13.34 -5.35 0.07
N HIS A 132 14.41 -5.04 -0.68
CA HIS A 132 14.35 -4.86 -2.14
C HIS A 132 14.45 -6.18 -2.91
N MET A 133 14.93 -7.23 -2.27
CA MET A 133 15.13 -8.55 -2.87
C MET A 133 14.12 -9.58 -2.36
N VAL A 134 13.79 -9.53 -1.08
CA VAL A 134 12.86 -10.46 -0.42
C VAL A 134 11.97 -9.71 0.55
N PRO A 135 10.72 -10.17 0.80
CA PRO A 135 9.87 -9.57 1.82
C PRO A 135 10.50 -9.66 3.22
N VAL A 136 10.49 -8.55 3.96
CA VAL A 136 10.98 -8.45 5.33
C VAL A 136 9.85 -8.13 6.29
N ALA A 137 10.03 -8.37 7.59
CA ALA A 137 9.04 -8.06 8.60
C ALA A 137 8.70 -6.55 8.58
N ALA A 138 7.41 -6.22 8.66
CA ALA A 138 6.89 -4.86 8.60
C ALA A 138 6.47 -4.30 9.95
N SER A 139 6.53 -2.97 10.05
CA SER A 139 5.79 -2.14 11.01
C SER A 139 4.69 -1.37 10.26
N THR A 140 3.50 -1.28 10.86
CA THR A 140 2.32 -0.64 10.25
C THR A 140 1.84 0.59 11.03
N GLY A 141 2.64 1.06 11.96
CA GLY A 141 2.34 2.19 12.84
C GLY A 141 3.08 3.47 12.48
N TRP A 142 3.34 4.23 13.51
CA TRP A 142 4.15 5.43 13.47
C TRP A 142 5.63 5.08 13.25
N THR A 143 6.31 5.92 12.48
CA THR A 143 7.76 5.91 12.33
C THR A 143 8.32 7.30 12.63
N ASP A 144 9.59 7.37 13.00
CA ASP A 144 10.26 8.61 13.37
C ASP A 144 10.15 9.67 12.26
N GLY A 145 9.85 10.91 12.62
CA GLY A 145 9.65 12.02 11.69
C GLY A 145 8.26 12.13 11.05
N ASP A 146 7.31 11.20 11.26
CA ASP A 146 5.99 11.23 10.59
C ASP A 146 5.10 12.42 11.03
N LEU A 147 5.31 12.94 12.23
CA LEU A 147 4.55 14.09 12.73
C LEU A 147 5.33 15.40 12.70
N GLU A 148 6.55 15.39 12.22
CA GLU A 148 7.42 16.56 12.14
C GLU A 148 7.16 17.34 10.84
N PRO A 149 6.69 18.61 10.93
CA PRO A 149 6.29 19.39 9.76
C PRO A 149 7.43 19.66 8.78
N GLU A 150 8.67 19.79 9.27
CA GLU A 150 9.84 20.07 8.43
C GLU A 150 10.15 18.97 7.43
N TYR A 151 9.84 17.71 7.76
CA TYR A 151 10.07 16.58 6.85
C TYR A 151 8.92 16.36 5.86
N MET A 152 7.75 16.95 6.10
CA MET A 152 6.60 16.76 5.23
C MET A 152 6.88 17.29 3.81
N SER A 153 6.65 16.45 2.81
CA SER A 153 6.87 16.78 1.40
C SER A 153 5.59 16.97 0.61
N ALA A 154 4.49 16.30 0.98
CA ALA A 154 3.15 16.54 0.45
C ALA A 154 2.08 16.03 1.41
N TYR A 155 0.88 16.61 1.33
CA TYR A 155 -0.30 16.07 2.00
C TYR A 155 -1.59 16.32 1.24
N TRP A 156 -2.58 15.48 1.52
CA TRP A 156 -3.97 15.64 1.12
C TRP A 156 -4.88 15.25 2.27
N ARG A 157 -5.65 16.21 2.78
CA ARG A 157 -6.61 16.01 3.89
C ARG A 157 -8.01 15.81 3.37
N VAL A 158 -8.68 14.80 3.88
CA VAL A 158 -10.10 14.51 3.67
C VAL A 158 -10.82 14.66 5.01
N MET A 159 -11.84 15.50 5.05
CA MET A 159 -12.72 15.61 6.20
C MET A 159 -13.79 14.53 6.13
N LEU A 160 -14.12 13.93 7.26
CA LEU A 160 -15.01 12.78 7.35
C LEU A 160 -16.15 13.06 8.33
N SER A 161 -17.33 12.58 8.02
CA SER A 161 -18.39 12.42 9.04
C SER A 161 -17.98 11.34 10.05
N GLU A 162 -18.61 11.31 11.21
CA GLU A 162 -18.30 10.30 12.23
C GLU A 162 -18.52 8.85 11.73
N PRO A 163 -19.61 8.51 11.00
CA PRO A 163 -19.77 7.17 10.43
C PRO A 163 -18.68 6.80 9.43
N GLU A 164 -18.27 7.74 8.55
CA GLU A 164 -17.17 7.52 7.59
C GLU A 164 -15.84 7.29 8.32
N TYR A 165 -15.56 8.12 9.33
CA TYR A 165 -14.36 7.98 10.14
C TYR A 165 -14.27 6.60 10.82
N LYS A 166 -15.35 6.14 11.44
CA LYS A 166 -15.41 4.80 12.05
C LYS A 166 -15.12 3.69 11.04
N LYS A 167 -15.69 3.78 9.83
CA LYS A 167 -15.41 2.81 8.74
C LYS A 167 -13.96 2.83 8.30
N VAL A 168 -13.40 4.03 8.11
CA VAL A 168 -12.00 4.19 7.70
C VAL A 168 -11.05 3.65 8.76
N VAL A 169 -11.27 3.97 10.04
CA VAL A 169 -10.46 3.45 11.15
C VAL A 169 -10.52 1.92 11.21
N ALA A 170 -11.71 1.32 11.06
CA ALA A 170 -11.85 -0.13 11.04
C ALA A 170 -11.07 -0.76 9.87
N SER A 171 -11.12 -0.15 8.67
CA SER A 171 -10.34 -0.59 7.51
C SER A 171 -8.84 -0.49 7.76
N ILE A 172 -8.37 0.62 8.34
CA ILE A 172 -6.95 0.82 8.71
C ILE A 172 -6.51 -0.28 9.69
N ARG A 173 -7.27 -0.53 10.76
CA ARG A 173 -6.92 -1.56 11.76
C ARG A 173 -6.85 -2.96 11.16
N LYS A 174 -7.83 -3.30 10.31
CA LYS A 174 -7.83 -4.56 9.58
C LYS A 174 -6.58 -4.68 8.70
N LEU A 175 -6.23 -3.63 7.97
CA LEU A 175 -5.06 -3.62 7.08
C LEU A 175 -3.77 -3.74 7.87
N GLN A 176 -3.61 -3.02 8.98
CA GLN A 176 -2.46 -3.11 9.88
C GLN A 176 -2.24 -4.56 10.38
N ALA A 177 -3.32 -5.22 10.78
CA ALA A 177 -3.26 -6.61 11.27
C ALA A 177 -2.90 -7.62 10.16
N ASN A 178 -3.17 -7.30 8.89
CA ASN A 178 -2.97 -8.20 7.74
C ASN A 178 -1.77 -7.83 6.86
N SER A 179 -0.92 -6.91 7.29
CA SER A 179 0.27 -6.47 6.53
C SER A 179 1.57 -6.76 7.29
N PRO A 180 1.92 -8.04 7.52
CA PRO A 180 3.09 -8.41 8.33
C PRO A 180 4.42 -8.21 7.60
N LEU A 181 4.40 -7.99 6.26
CA LEU A 181 5.59 -7.96 5.42
C LEU A 181 5.65 -6.66 4.62
N TRP A 182 6.87 -6.18 4.43
CA TRP A 182 7.22 -5.06 3.56
C TRP A 182 8.15 -5.55 2.43
N HIS A 183 7.95 -5.05 1.22
CA HIS A 183 8.83 -5.25 0.07
C HIS A 183 8.81 -4.01 -0.80
N ALA A 184 9.97 -3.49 -1.19
CA ALA A 184 10.11 -2.21 -1.89
C ALA A 184 9.27 -2.08 -3.16
N SER A 185 9.12 -3.16 -3.94
CA SER A 185 8.39 -3.14 -5.21
C SER A 185 7.06 -3.91 -5.20
N LEU A 186 6.88 -4.93 -4.33
CA LEU A 186 5.66 -5.72 -4.32
C LEU A 186 4.57 -5.10 -3.44
N TYR A 187 4.95 -4.69 -2.22
CA TYR A 187 4.00 -4.09 -1.27
C TYR A 187 4.74 -3.14 -0.33
N ASN A 188 4.75 -1.87 -0.70
CA ASN A 188 5.47 -0.80 -0.01
C ASN A 188 4.51 0.19 0.69
N CYS A 189 5.05 1.28 1.22
CA CYS A 189 4.26 2.32 1.88
C CYS A 189 3.15 2.89 0.99
N ASN A 190 3.41 3.15 -0.30
CA ASN A 190 2.41 3.65 -1.23
C ASN A 190 1.30 2.63 -1.50
N ALA A 191 1.63 1.34 -1.61
CA ALA A 191 0.64 0.28 -1.79
C ALA A 191 -0.29 0.20 -0.58
N PHE A 192 0.25 0.26 0.63
CA PHE A 192 -0.49 0.22 1.88
C PHE A 192 -1.49 1.38 2.01
N ILE A 193 -1.04 2.65 1.83
CA ILE A 193 -1.96 3.79 1.88
C ILE A 193 -2.91 3.82 0.68
N GLY A 194 -2.53 3.21 -0.44
CA GLY A 194 -3.40 2.99 -1.58
C GLY A 194 -4.57 2.07 -1.26
N ASP A 195 -4.35 1.00 -0.48
CA ASP A 195 -5.43 0.13 0.00
C ASP A 195 -6.40 0.90 0.90
N ILE A 196 -5.89 1.77 1.78
CA ILE A 196 -6.73 2.66 2.58
C ILE A 196 -7.55 3.59 1.68
N ALA A 197 -6.94 4.24 0.70
CA ALA A 197 -7.62 5.13 -0.23
C ALA A 197 -8.70 4.38 -1.04
N ARG A 198 -8.41 3.18 -1.54
CA ARG A 198 -9.38 2.32 -2.24
C ARG A 198 -10.57 1.92 -1.36
N SER A 199 -10.33 1.62 -0.08
CA SER A 199 -11.41 1.31 0.88
C SER A 199 -12.36 2.48 1.10
N MET A 200 -11.92 3.71 0.79
CA MET A 200 -12.71 4.94 0.83
C MET A 200 -13.37 5.27 -0.53
N GLY A 201 -13.19 4.43 -1.56
CA GLY A 201 -13.71 4.64 -2.91
C GLY A 201 -12.83 5.52 -3.81
N TYR A 202 -11.60 5.84 -3.41
CA TYR A 202 -10.71 6.68 -4.20
C TYR A 202 -9.91 5.88 -5.25
N LYS A 203 -9.64 6.52 -6.37
CA LYS A 203 -8.69 6.05 -7.38
C LYS A 203 -7.26 6.22 -6.87
N THR A 204 -6.37 5.27 -7.13
CA THR A 204 -4.98 5.32 -6.66
C THR A 204 -4.00 5.34 -7.82
N PRO A 205 -2.91 6.11 -7.71
CA PRO A 205 -1.83 6.01 -8.67
C PRO A 205 -1.05 4.71 -8.50
N PHE A 206 -0.13 4.46 -9.43
CA PHE A 206 0.76 3.29 -9.34
C PHE A 206 1.74 3.45 -8.18
N HIS A 207 1.91 2.42 -7.36
CA HIS A 207 2.62 2.49 -6.07
C HIS A 207 4.15 2.57 -6.18
N TRP A 208 4.74 2.50 -7.38
CA TRP A 208 6.18 2.68 -7.59
C TRP A 208 6.60 4.15 -7.75
N LEU A 209 5.66 5.08 -7.72
CA LEU A 209 5.99 6.51 -7.67
C LEU A 209 6.76 6.83 -6.39
N LEU A 210 7.57 7.89 -6.43
CA LEU A 210 8.12 8.44 -5.19
C LEU A 210 6.97 8.89 -4.27
N PRO A 211 7.13 8.80 -2.95
CA PRO A 211 6.06 9.13 -2.00
C PRO A 211 5.46 10.52 -2.20
N GLN A 212 6.24 11.55 -2.46
CA GLN A 212 5.75 12.89 -2.74
C GLN A 212 4.87 12.93 -4.00
N ASP A 213 5.33 12.28 -5.08
CA ASP A 213 4.59 12.24 -6.34
C ASP A 213 3.31 11.41 -6.21
N TYR A 214 3.38 10.33 -5.42
CA TYR A 214 2.22 9.49 -5.13
C TYR A 214 1.11 10.28 -4.44
N ILE A 215 1.42 11.00 -3.34
CA ILE A 215 0.44 11.82 -2.62
C ILE A 215 -0.09 12.96 -3.49
N THR A 216 0.79 13.62 -4.23
CA THR A 216 0.41 14.69 -5.16
C THR A 216 -0.57 14.21 -6.21
N LYS A 217 -0.29 13.05 -6.82
CA LYS A 217 -1.13 12.43 -7.85
C LYS A 217 -2.44 11.90 -7.26
N LEU A 218 -2.40 11.27 -6.08
CA LEU A 218 -3.58 10.81 -5.35
C LEU A 218 -4.56 11.97 -5.10
N ARG A 219 -4.05 13.12 -4.63
CA ARG A 219 -4.83 14.34 -4.45
C ARG A 219 -5.42 14.86 -5.75
N LYS A 220 -4.62 14.95 -6.82
CA LYS A 220 -5.08 15.42 -8.14
C LYS A 220 -6.19 14.55 -8.73
N MET A 221 -6.10 13.23 -8.51
CA MET A 221 -7.10 12.29 -9.05
C MET A 221 -8.45 12.35 -8.32
N ASN A 222 -8.49 12.78 -7.04
CA ASN A 222 -9.67 12.61 -6.18
C ASN A 222 -10.12 13.88 -5.46
N GLY A 223 -9.25 14.85 -5.27
CA GLY A 223 -9.51 15.99 -4.39
C GLY A 223 -10.34 17.10 -5.00
N GLY A 224 -10.39 17.19 -6.31
CA GLY A 224 -11.06 18.28 -7.02
C GLY A 224 -10.42 19.67 -6.77
N PRO A 225 -11.07 20.76 -7.21
CA PRO A 225 -10.51 22.13 -7.12
C PRO A 225 -10.37 22.64 -5.68
N ASN A 226 -11.17 22.12 -4.75
CA ASN A 226 -11.18 22.55 -3.34
C ASN A 226 -10.43 21.57 -2.42
N ALA A 227 -9.51 20.76 -2.96
CA ALA A 227 -8.74 19.79 -2.18
C ALA A 227 -7.88 20.49 -1.12
N ILE A 228 -8.04 20.08 0.14
CA ILE A 228 -7.18 20.54 1.23
C ILE A 228 -5.87 19.77 1.14
N GLY A 229 -4.81 20.43 0.70
CA GLY A 229 -3.52 19.76 0.58
C GLY A 229 -2.45 20.67 -0.02
N TRP A 230 -1.23 20.19 0.08
CA TRP A 230 -0.04 20.90 -0.36
C TRP A 230 1.01 19.92 -0.87
N THR A 231 1.87 20.38 -1.74
CA THR A 231 3.07 19.68 -2.20
C THR A 231 4.22 20.66 -2.14
N ARG A 232 5.33 20.26 -1.58
CA ARG A 232 6.53 21.09 -1.56
C ARG A 232 6.94 21.40 -2.98
N PRO A 233 7.14 22.66 -3.35
CA PRO A 233 7.69 23.00 -4.65
C PRO A 233 9.05 22.36 -4.85
N ASP A 234 9.33 21.91 -6.06
CA ASP A 234 10.69 21.52 -6.44
C ASP A 234 11.52 22.79 -6.46
N ASP A 235 12.43 22.92 -5.50
CA ASP A 235 13.34 24.09 -5.36
C ASP A 235 14.51 24.05 -6.37
N GLY A 236 14.41 23.22 -7.42
CA GLY A 236 15.45 23.06 -8.45
C GLY A 236 16.75 22.45 -7.92
N SER A 237 16.91 22.33 -6.59
CA SER A 237 18.09 21.77 -5.93
C SER A 237 17.96 20.28 -5.66
N SER A 238 16.93 19.64 -6.13
CA SER A 238 16.46 18.33 -5.66
C SER A 238 17.27 17.12 -6.15
N SER A 239 18.28 17.31 -7.02
CA SER A 239 19.13 16.17 -7.42
C SER A 239 20.28 15.88 -6.44
N GLY A 240 20.60 16.82 -5.53
CA GLY A 240 21.72 16.68 -4.60
C GLY A 240 21.38 16.66 -3.11
N LYS A 241 20.18 17.17 -2.70
CA LYS A 241 19.83 17.33 -1.28
C LYS A 241 18.88 16.27 -0.72
N ARG A 242 18.40 15.33 -1.52
CA ARG A 242 17.55 14.22 -1.04
C ARG A 242 18.32 13.18 -0.22
N SER A 243 19.63 13.30 -0.14
CA SER A 243 20.52 12.32 0.51
C SER A 243 21.18 12.80 1.80
N ALA A 244 20.90 14.01 2.26
CA ALA A 244 21.59 14.55 3.45
C ALA A 244 20.64 15.40 4.30
N ARG A 245 19.80 14.76 5.07
CA ARG A 245 19.34 15.21 6.40
C ARG A 245 18.48 14.14 7.03
#